data_2d2b80a11953b257829a54aad0fd2d2b
#
_entry.id   2d2b80a11953b257829a54aad0fd2d2b
#
_cell.length_a   1.000
_cell.length_b   1.000
_cell.length_c   1.000
_cell.angle_alpha   90.00
_cell.angle_beta   90.00
_cell.angle_gamma   90.00
#
_symmetry.space_group_name_H-M   'P 1'
#
loop_
_entity.id
_entity.type
_entity.pdbx_description
1 polymer ?
#
loop_
_entity_poly.entity_id
_entity_poly.type
_entity_poly.pdbx_seq_one_letter_code
_entity_poly.pdbx_strand_id
1 'polypeptide(L)'
;MSLRIFVTGGTFDKEYDEITGNLFFKKTHLREMLDLGRAKIDINISTLMMKDSLEMDKNDRSIVVDNCSKSIESNIIITHGTDTMIETATSIANAKLN
;
A
#
# COMPACT_ATOMS: atom_id res chain seq x y z
N MET A 1 -17.60 -2.59 11.54
CA MET A 1 -16.44 -3.26 10.91
C MET A 1 -15.45 -2.20 10.48
N SER A 2 -14.19 -2.38 10.79
CA SER A 2 -13.14 -1.46 10.36
C SER A 2 -12.16 -2.18 9.43
N LEU A 3 -11.59 -1.41 8.53
CA LEU A 3 -10.65 -1.88 7.52
C LEU A 3 -9.37 -1.07 7.63
N ARG A 4 -8.23 -1.72 7.64
CA ARG A 4 -6.93 -1.07 7.56
C ARG A 4 -6.41 -1.18 6.13
N ILE A 5 -5.97 -0.07 5.56
CA ILE A 5 -5.29 -0.07 4.28
C ILE A 5 -3.87 0.44 4.49
N PHE A 6 -2.88 -0.41 4.19
CA PHE A 6 -1.48 -0.02 4.17
C PHE A 6 -1.08 0.33 2.74
N VAL A 7 -0.58 1.53 2.55
CA VAL A 7 -0.16 2.02 1.24
C VAL A 7 1.35 1.85 1.10
N THR A 8 1.77 1.19 0.04
CA THR A 8 3.19 1.05 -0.29
C THR A 8 3.58 1.79 -1.56
N GLY A 9 2.61 2.34 -2.28
CA GLY A 9 2.79 2.99 -3.57
C GLY A 9 2.09 2.20 -4.66
N GLY A 10 2.47 2.46 -5.87
CA GLY A 10 1.87 1.87 -7.06
C GLY A 10 1.66 2.96 -8.09
N THR A 11 1.56 2.58 -9.34
CA THR A 11 1.50 3.57 -10.43
C THR A 11 0.32 4.53 -10.27
N PHE A 12 -0.82 4.06 -9.74
CA PHE A 12 -1.99 4.90 -9.56
C PHE A 12 -1.76 6.07 -8.58
N ASP A 13 -0.74 5.98 -7.71
CA ASP A 13 -0.38 7.04 -6.76
C ASP A 13 0.68 7.99 -7.30
N LYS A 14 1.16 7.77 -8.53
CA LYS A 14 2.12 8.67 -9.16
C LYS A 14 1.44 9.88 -9.77
N GLU A 15 2.10 11.01 -9.70
CA GLU A 15 1.71 12.22 -10.39
C GLU A 15 2.64 12.49 -11.57
N TYR A 16 2.11 13.13 -12.61
CA TYR A 16 2.87 13.46 -13.81
C TYR A 16 3.47 14.85 -13.68
N ASP A 17 4.78 14.94 -13.89
CA ASP A 17 5.49 16.21 -13.97
C ASP A 17 5.53 16.64 -15.43
N GLU A 18 4.78 17.67 -15.79
CA GLU A 18 4.69 18.19 -17.16
C GLU A 18 6.01 18.78 -17.66
N ILE A 19 6.87 19.24 -16.77
CA ILE A 19 8.15 19.86 -17.14
C ILE A 19 9.16 18.80 -17.52
N THR A 20 9.31 17.75 -16.69
CA THR A 20 10.31 16.70 -16.91
C THR A 20 9.77 15.50 -17.69
N GLY A 21 8.44 15.36 -17.77
CA GLY A 21 7.80 14.21 -18.40
C GLY A 21 7.85 12.95 -17.52
N ASN A 22 8.24 13.05 -16.27
CA ASN A 22 8.38 11.92 -15.38
C ASN A 22 7.16 11.72 -14.48
N LEU A 23 6.91 10.48 -14.09
CA LEU A 23 5.97 10.16 -13.03
C LEU A 23 6.69 10.14 -11.69
N PHE A 24 6.05 10.65 -10.65
CA PHE A 24 6.64 10.68 -9.31
C PHE A 24 5.58 10.47 -8.23
N PHE A 25 6.02 10.02 -7.05
CA PHE A 25 5.15 9.90 -5.90
C PHE A 25 5.15 11.19 -5.10
N LYS A 26 3.96 11.67 -4.72
CA LYS A 26 3.81 12.82 -3.85
C LYS A 26 3.03 12.46 -2.59
N LYS A 27 1.83 11.93 -2.78
CA LYS A 27 0.98 11.44 -1.69
C LYS A 27 0.01 10.42 -2.27
N THR A 28 -0.57 9.58 -1.43
CA THR A 28 -1.58 8.64 -1.93
C THR A 28 -2.86 9.36 -2.33
N HIS A 29 -3.46 8.89 -3.41
CA HIS A 29 -4.76 9.34 -3.88
C HIS A 29 -5.90 8.44 -3.36
N LEU A 30 -5.57 7.47 -2.53
CA LEU A 30 -6.50 6.42 -2.13
C LEU A 30 -7.73 6.99 -1.41
N ARG A 31 -7.55 7.95 -0.50
CA ARG A 31 -8.68 8.56 0.23
C ARG A 31 -9.66 9.22 -0.73
N GLU A 32 -9.15 9.94 -1.72
CA GLU A 32 -9.98 10.60 -2.73
C GLU A 32 -10.75 9.58 -3.55
N MET A 33 -10.10 8.48 -3.93
CA MET A 33 -10.73 7.39 -4.68
C MET A 33 -11.86 6.74 -3.88
N LEU A 34 -11.63 6.50 -2.58
CA LEU A 34 -12.62 5.91 -1.70
C LEU A 34 -13.81 6.84 -1.49
N ASP A 35 -13.56 8.14 -1.34
CA ASP A 35 -14.62 9.14 -1.20
C ASP A 35 -15.48 9.21 -2.46
N LEU A 36 -14.85 9.19 -3.64
CA LEU A 36 -15.57 9.14 -4.92
C LEU A 36 -16.37 7.85 -5.07
N GLY A 37 -15.86 6.74 -4.58
CA GLY A 37 -16.56 5.44 -4.57
C GLY A 37 -17.63 5.32 -3.50
N ARG A 38 -17.80 6.34 -2.66
CA ARG A 38 -18.79 6.36 -1.58
C ARG A 38 -18.64 5.19 -0.61
N ALA A 39 -17.41 4.92 -0.19
CA ALA A 39 -17.14 3.89 0.79
C ALA A 39 -17.89 4.17 2.11
N LYS A 40 -18.57 3.18 2.65
CA LYS A 40 -19.48 3.33 3.82
C LYS A 40 -18.98 2.61 5.07
N ILE A 41 -17.78 2.05 5.06
CA ILE A 41 -17.19 1.39 6.21
C ILE A 41 -16.11 2.27 6.83
N ASP A 42 -15.76 2.00 8.08
CA ASP A 42 -14.66 2.71 8.70
C ASP A 42 -13.34 2.25 8.09
N ILE A 43 -12.63 3.18 7.47
CA ILE A 43 -11.38 2.90 6.78
C ILE A 43 -10.26 3.71 7.41
N ASN A 44 -9.22 3.00 7.85
CA ASN A 44 -8.00 3.60 8.38
C ASN A 44 -6.87 3.38 7.39
N ILE A 45 -6.24 4.46 6.93
CA ILE A 45 -5.18 4.41 5.92
C ILE A 45 -3.86 4.79 6.58
N SER A 46 -2.85 3.95 6.40
CA SER A 46 -1.48 4.24 6.83
C SER A 46 -0.56 4.08 5.62
N THR A 47 0.18 5.14 5.32
CA THR A 47 1.19 5.07 4.25
C THR A 47 2.49 4.57 4.85
N LEU A 48 2.93 3.40 4.44
CA LEU A 48 4.19 2.81 4.89
C LEU A 48 5.35 3.30 4.05
N MET A 49 5.14 3.44 2.76
CA MET A 49 6.14 3.92 1.81
C MET A 49 5.45 4.33 0.51
N MET A 50 6.18 5.06 -0.32
CA MET A 50 5.71 5.44 -1.67
C MET A 50 6.81 5.04 -2.66
N LYS A 51 6.83 3.76 -3.02
CA LYS A 51 7.88 3.18 -3.88
C LYS A 51 7.29 2.45 -5.07
N ASP A 52 8.03 2.42 -6.17
CA ASP A 52 7.82 1.41 -7.19
C ASP A 52 8.16 0.04 -6.61
N SER A 53 7.36 -0.97 -6.94
CA SER A 53 7.61 -2.32 -6.43
C SER A 53 8.94 -2.90 -6.90
N LEU A 54 9.46 -2.44 -8.04
CA LEU A 54 10.80 -2.82 -8.50
C LEU A 54 11.91 -2.36 -7.55
N GLU A 55 11.67 -1.30 -6.77
CA GLU A 55 12.65 -0.76 -5.82
C GLU A 55 12.46 -1.33 -4.41
N MET A 56 11.44 -2.15 -4.18
CA MET A 56 11.20 -2.77 -2.88
C MET A 56 12.19 -3.89 -2.61
N ASP A 57 12.74 -3.89 -1.40
CA ASP A 57 13.69 -4.90 -0.93
C ASP A 57 13.12 -5.70 0.24
N LYS A 58 13.93 -6.56 0.84
CA LYS A 58 13.52 -7.36 1.99
C LYS A 58 13.14 -6.51 3.19
N ASN A 59 13.82 -5.39 3.41
CA ASN A 59 13.51 -4.49 4.52
C ASN A 59 12.13 -3.88 4.33
N ASP A 60 11.79 -3.46 3.11
CA ASP A 60 10.47 -2.92 2.80
C ASP A 60 9.38 -3.94 3.06
N ARG A 61 9.58 -5.19 2.65
CA ARG A 61 8.63 -6.27 2.89
C ARG A 61 8.50 -6.61 4.36
N SER A 62 9.59 -6.53 5.11
CA SER A 62 9.56 -6.71 6.57
C SER A 62 8.74 -5.62 7.25
N ILE A 63 8.81 -4.38 6.77
CA ILE A 63 7.98 -3.28 7.29
C ILE A 63 6.51 -3.59 7.07
N VAL A 64 6.14 -4.08 5.90
CA VAL A 64 4.76 -4.46 5.60
C VAL A 64 4.28 -5.57 6.55
N VAL A 65 5.04 -6.65 6.67
CA VAL A 65 4.71 -7.78 7.54
C VAL A 65 4.56 -7.32 9.00
N ASP A 66 5.50 -6.51 9.48
CA ASP A 66 5.50 -6.00 10.84
C ASP A 66 4.23 -5.19 11.14
N ASN A 67 3.86 -4.30 10.24
CA ASN A 67 2.66 -3.49 10.39
C ASN A 67 1.39 -4.34 10.35
N CYS A 68 1.35 -5.35 9.50
CA CYS A 68 0.22 -6.29 9.47
C CYS A 68 0.09 -7.05 10.80
N SER A 69 1.20 -7.48 11.38
CA SER A 69 1.18 -8.23 12.63
C SER A 69 0.74 -7.37 13.82
N LYS A 70 0.99 -6.06 13.77
CA LYS A 70 0.64 -5.12 14.84
C LYS A 70 -0.74 -4.48 14.67
N SER A 71 -1.38 -4.68 13.52
CA SER A 71 -2.69 -4.07 13.25
C SER A 71 -3.76 -4.68 14.17
N ILE A 72 -4.61 -3.82 14.73
CA ILE A 72 -5.76 -4.26 15.54
C ILE A 72 -6.93 -4.67 14.65
N GLU A 73 -6.97 -4.20 13.41
CA GLU A 73 -7.99 -4.60 12.46
C GLU A 73 -7.68 -6.00 11.92
N SER A 74 -8.74 -6.82 11.78
CA SER A 74 -8.59 -8.17 11.22
C SER A 74 -8.66 -8.19 9.69
N ASN A 75 -9.17 -7.11 9.10
CA ASN A 75 -9.28 -6.97 7.65
C ASN A 75 -8.27 -5.93 7.17
N ILE A 76 -7.34 -6.35 6.34
CA ILE A 76 -6.22 -5.52 5.88
C ILE A 76 -6.13 -5.63 4.37
N ILE A 77 -6.01 -4.47 3.72
CA ILE A 77 -5.70 -4.37 2.29
C ILE A 77 -4.35 -3.68 2.17
N ILE A 78 -3.52 -4.16 1.27
CA ILE A 78 -2.23 -3.56 0.98
C ILE A 78 -2.25 -3.12 -0.48
N THR A 79 -2.05 -1.83 -0.73
CA THR A 79 -1.87 -1.35 -2.10
C THR A 79 -0.40 -1.52 -2.49
N HIS A 80 -0.17 -1.97 -3.71
CA HIS A 80 1.15 -2.40 -4.13
C HIS A 80 1.29 -2.30 -5.66
N GLY A 81 2.47 -1.95 -6.12
CA GLY A 81 2.78 -2.09 -7.53
C GLY A 81 2.83 -3.56 -7.95
N THR A 82 2.63 -3.84 -9.22
CA THR A 82 2.44 -5.23 -9.69
C THR A 82 3.74 -5.98 -9.92
N ASP A 83 4.88 -5.29 -10.06
CA ASP A 83 6.14 -5.93 -10.46
C ASP A 83 6.64 -6.97 -9.44
N THR A 84 6.54 -6.68 -8.14
CA THR A 84 6.99 -7.58 -7.08
C THR A 84 5.90 -7.89 -6.06
N MET A 85 4.64 -7.79 -6.46
CA MET A 85 3.49 -8.05 -5.57
C MET A 85 3.51 -9.48 -5.02
N ILE A 86 3.92 -10.44 -5.84
CA ILE A 86 3.98 -11.86 -5.44
C ILE A 86 5.01 -12.05 -4.33
N GLU A 87 6.17 -11.41 -4.40
CA GLU A 87 7.21 -11.50 -3.39
C GLU A 87 6.73 -10.98 -2.04
N THR A 88 6.01 -9.86 -2.04
CA THR A 88 5.43 -9.30 -0.82
C THR A 88 4.34 -10.21 -0.27
N ALA A 89 3.46 -10.71 -1.12
CA ALA A 89 2.40 -11.65 -0.71
C ALA A 89 3.01 -12.93 -0.11
N THR A 90 4.09 -13.44 -0.69
CA THR A 90 4.80 -14.61 -0.18
C THR A 90 5.39 -14.33 1.21
N SER A 91 5.96 -13.15 1.42
CA SER A 91 6.50 -12.75 2.73
C SER A 91 5.40 -12.74 3.80
N ILE A 92 4.22 -12.23 3.45
CA ILE A 92 3.08 -12.19 4.38
C ILE A 92 2.60 -13.60 4.69
N ALA A 93 2.47 -14.45 3.67
CA ALA A 93 2.03 -15.83 3.84
C ALA A 93 3.01 -16.62 4.73
N ASN A 94 4.31 -16.42 4.53
CA ASN A 94 5.34 -17.12 5.32
C ASN A 94 5.38 -16.66 6.77
N ALA A 95 4.91 -15.47 7.07
CA ALA A 95 4.84 -14.95 8.43
C ALA A 95 3.70 -15.58 9.25
N LYS A 96 2.78 -16.28 8.62
CA LYS A 96 1.64 -16.97 9.25
C LYS A 96 0.83 -16.07 10.17
N LEU A 97 0.48 -14.91 9.66
CA LEU A 97 -0.37 -13.95 10.39
C LEU A 97 -1.81 -14.47 10.47
N ASN A 98 -2.44 -14.20 11.59
CA ASN A 98 -3.83 -14.57 11.81
C ASN A 98 -4.81 -13.55 11.23
#